data_1f33d9f365e7a5de88d9f4fb3303ce50
#
_entry.id   1f33d9f365e7a5de88d9f4fb3303ce50
#
_cell.length_a   1.000
_cell.length_b   1.000
_cell.length_c   1.000
_cell.angle_alpha   90.00
_cell.angle_beta   90.00
_cell.angle_gamma   90.00
#
_symmetry.space_group_name_H-M   'P 1'
#
loop_
_entity.id
_entity.type
_entity.pdbx_description
1 polymer ?
#
loop_
_entity_poly.entity_id
_entity_poly.type
_entity_poly.pdbx_seq_one_letter_code
_entity_poly.pdbx_strand_id
1 'polypeptide(L)'
;MDLRKIYEYALQREQEGKRFFEQNAARLSHATAVGVFKNLAAEEQKHIEFIQGQIDALQKGAPASAALGVKLEQTGFFSQRATSELLDQTIAEAMVPDLPVLRTAYLIERDFAEFYEMAAQKSEGEAQRVLRMLAEWERGHEALFKRIHDKAFEEYAQMPWGG
;
A
#
# COMPACT_ATOMS: atom_id res chain seq x y z
N MET A 1 18.67 17.48 6.34
CA MET A 1 17.27 16.98 6.44
C MET A 1 17.16 16.16 7.72
N ASP A 2 16.08 16.32 8.46
CA ASP A 2 15.87 15.57 9.72
C ASP A 2 15.20 14.23 9.41
N LEU A 3 16.01 13.18 9.26
CA LEU A 3 15.55 11.83 8.89
C LEU A 3 14.58 11.24 9.92
N ARG A 4 14.76 11.57 11.20
CA ARG A 4 13.86 11.12 12.26
C ARG A 4 12.44 11.66 12.05
N LYS A 5 12.31 12.96 11.77
CA LYS A 5 10.99 13.56 11.47
C LYS A 5 10.33 12.96 10.24
N ILE A 6 11.11 12.59 9.24
CA ILE A 6 10.59 11.89 8.06
C ILE A 6 10.00 10.56 8.45
N TYR A 7 10.72 9.75 9.22
CA TYR A 7 10.21 8.44 9.67
C TYR A 7 9.05 8.57 10.66
N GLU A 8 9.04 9.56 11.54
CA GLU A 8 7.90 9.82 12.43
C GLU A 8 6.63 10.19 11.63
N TYR A 9 6.76 11.02 10.60
CA TYR A 9 5.66 11.33 9.69
C TYR A 9 5.23 10.11 8.88
N ALA A 10 6.18 9.36 8.32
CA ALA A 10 5.93 8.10 7.63
C ALA A 10 5.13 7.13 8.52
N LEU A 11 5.58 6.91 9.76
CA LEU A 11 4.90 6.04 10.72
C LEU A 11 3.44 6.44 10.95
N GLN A 12 3.16 7.74 11.05
CA GLN A 12 1.79 8.23 11.17
C GLN A 12 0.97 7.90 9.92
N ARG A 13 1.55 8.08 8.72
CA ARG A 13 0.86 7.81 7.46
C ARG A 13 0.52 6.33 7.29
N GLU A 14 1.47 5.44 7.57
CA GLU A 14 1.23 3.99 7.54
C GLU A 14 0.13 3.56 8.53
N GLN A 15 0.12 4.14 9.72
CA GLN A 15 -0.96 3.90 10.70
C GLN A 15 -2.33 4.38 10.20
N GLU A 16 -2.38 5.49 9.47
CA GLU A 16 -3.60 5.99 8.84
C GLU A 16 -4.06 5.08 7.70
N GLY A 17 -3.14 4.62 6.84
CA GLY A 17 -3.39 3.65 5.78
C GLY A 17 -3.94 2.33 6.32
N LYS A 18 -3.25 1.74 7.30
CA LYS A 18 -3.72 0.52 7.96
C LYS A 18 -5.15 0.66 8.50
N ARG A 19 -5.45 1.76 9.22
CA ARG A 19 -6.80 2.02 9.74
C ARG A 19 -7.82 2.15 8.62
N PHE A 20 -7.46 2.81 7.52
CA PHE A 20 -8.34 2.92 6.35
C PHE A 20 -8.70 1.53 5.80
N PHE A 21 -7.72 0.64 5.61
CA PHE A 21 -7.96 -0.71 5.10
C PHE A 21 -8.79 -1.55 6.07
N GLU A 22 -8.49 -1.52 7.37
CA GLU A 22 -9.25 -2.25 8.39
C GLU A 22 -10.73 -1.81 8.44
N GLN A 23 -10.97 -0.51 8.45
CA GLN A 23 -12.32 0.05 8.55
C GLN A 23 -13.16 -0.21 7.30
N ASN A 24 -12.54 -0.11 6.12
CA ASN A 24 -13.25 -0.30 4.87
C ASN A 24 -13.41 -1.78 4.51
N ALA A 25 -12.53 -2.68 4.95
CA ALA A 25 -12.73 -4.11 4.80
C ALA A 25 -14.10 -4.58 5.32
N ALA A 26 -14.59 -3.97 6.40
CA ALA A 26 -15.90 -4.30 6.97
C ALA A 26 -17.10 -3.73 6.17
N ARG A 27 -16.85 -2.84 5.21
CA ARG A 27 -17.89 -2.14 4.42
C ARG A 27 -17.96 -2.59 2.97
N LEU A 28 -16.95 -3.32 2.50
CA LEU A 28 -16.90 -3.80 1.13
C LEU A 28 -17.95 -4.87 0.85
N SER A 29 -18.50 -4.83 -0.34
CA SER A 29 -19.60 -5.73 -0.77
C SER A 29 -19.09 -7.10 -1.17
N HIS A 30 -17.88 -7.19 -1.70
CA HIS A 30 -17.35 -8.42 -2.28
C HIS A 30 -16.29 -9.08 -1.39
N ALA A 31 -16.45 -10.38 -1.12
CA ALA A 31 -15.57 -11.14 -0.24
C ALA A 31 -14.08 -11.08 -0.63
N THR A 32 -13.80 -11.06 -1.94
CA THR A 32 -12.43 -10.95 -2.45
C THR A 32 -11.83 -9.58 -2.14
N ALA A 33 -12.58 -8.48 -2.35
CA ALA A 33 -12.15 -7.14 -2.01
C ALA A 33 -11.90 -7.03 -0.48
N VAL A 34 -12.77 -7.61 0.33
CA VAL A 34 -12.55 -7.72 1.79
C VAL A 34 -11.22 -8.42 2.11
N GLY A 35 -10.93 -9.55 1.43
CA GLY A 35 -9.67 -10.28 1.59
C GLY A 35 -8.45 -9.44 1.24
N VAL A 36 -8.49 -8.73 0.11
CA VAL A 36 -7.42 -7.82 -0.32
C VAL A 36 -7.17 -6.75 0.75
N PHE A 37 -8.21 -6.05 1.21
CA PHE A 37 -8.06 -5.00 2.22
C PHE A 37 -7.49 -5.51 3.55
N LYS A 38 -7.90 -6.69 4.01
CA LYS A 38 -7.32 -7.32 5.21
C LYS A 38 -5.85 -7.66 5.04
N ASN A 39 -5.47 -8.15 3.87
CA ASN A 39 -4.08 -8.47 3.60
C ASN A 39 -3.22 -7.20 3.52
N LEU A 40 -3.72 -6.13 2.89
CA LEU A 40 -3.02 -4.84 2.86
C LEU A 40 -2.86 -4.27 4.27
N ALA A 41 -3.90 -4.29 5.10
CA ALA A 41 -3.77 -3.86 6.50
C ALA A 41 -2.67 -4.65 7.25
N ALA A 42 -2.48 -5.94 6.94
CA ALA A 42 -1.41 -6.73 7.52
C ALA A 42 -0.03 -6.38 6.93
N GLU A 43 0.04 -5.95 5.68
CA GLU A 43 1.28 -5.44 5.07
C GLU A 43 1.67 -4.08 5.64
N GLU A 44 0.72 -3.14 5.79
CA GLU A 44 0.93 -1.87 6.48
C GLU A 44 1.48 -2.07 7.90
N GLN A 45 1.03 -3.11 8.60
CA GLN A 45 1.58 -3.43 9.92
C GLN A 45 3.08 -3.75 9.85
N LYS A 46 3.54 -4.42 8.80
CA LYS A 46 4.97 -4.70 8.60
C LYS A 46 5.76 -3.44 8.25
N HIS A 47 5.19 -2.55 7.44
CA HIS A 47 5.78 -1.23 7.17
C HIS A 47 5.95 -0.42 8.46
N ILE A 48 4.91 -0.37 9.29
CA ILE A 48 4.94 0.27 10.61
C ILE A 48 6.08 -0.27 11.47
N GLU A 49 6.19 -1.59 11.59
CA GLU A 49 7.25 -2.25 12.37
C GLU A 49 8.64 -1.97 11.81
N PHE A 50 8.79 -1.96 10.49
CA PHE A 50 10.03 -1.63 9.83
C PHE A 50 10.45 -0.18 10.08
N ILE A 51 9.53 0.78 9.92
CA ILE A 51 9.79 2.21 10.15
C ILE A 51 10.10 2.48 11.62
N GLN A 52 9.36 1.85 12.55
CA GLN A 52 9.64 1.94 13.97
C GLN A 52 11.05 1.43 14.29
N GLY A 53 11.47 0.34 13.68
CA GLY A 53 12.84 -0.18 13.79
C GLY A 53 13.91 0.81 13.30
N GLN A 54 13.64 1.56 12.23
CA GLN A 54 14.53 2.63 11.76
C GLN A 54 14.61 3.79 12.76
N ILE A 55 13.49 4.20 13.34
CA ILE A 55 13.44 5.24 14.38
C ILE A 55 14.25 4.82 15.60
N ASP A 56 14.05 3.60 16.07
CA ASP A 56 14.74 3.05 17.24
C ASP A 56 16.27 2.94 16.99
N ALA A 57 16.67 2.57 15.78
CA ALA A 57 18.09 2.53 15.39
C ALA A 57 18.71 3.93 15.41
N LEU A 58 18.04 4.93 14.84
CA LEU A 58 18.51 6.33 14.87
C LEU A 58 18.64 6.87 16.30
N GLN A 59 17.72 6.53 17.19
CA GLN A 59 17.80 6.93 18.60
C GLN A 59 19.02 6.35 19.32
N LYS A 60 19.47 5.17 18.91
CA LYS A 60 20.69 4.50 19.44
C LYS A 60 21.97 4.92 18.71
N GLY A 61 21.88 5.89 17.80
CA GLY A 61 23.02 6.34 16.99
C GLY A 61 23.47 5.37 15.90
N ALA A 62 22.63 4.38 15.57
CA ALA A 62 22.88 3.46 14.47
C ALA A 62 22.38 4.06 13.13
N PRO A 63 23.05 3.75 12.00
CA PRO A 63 22.57 4.17 10.69
C PRO A 63 21.24 3.48 10.32
N ALA A 64 20.45 4.11 9.45
CA ALA A 64 19.34 3.45 8.78
C ALA A 64 19.82 2.19 8.05
N SER A 65 18.98 1.17 7.98
CA SER A 65 19.33 -0.10 7.34
C SER A 65 18.21 -0.65 6.46
N ALA A 66 18.49 -0.80 5.17
CA ALA A 66 17.60 -1.45 4.21
C ALA A 66 17.59 -3.00 4.37
N ALA A 67 18.61 -3.59 5.02
CA ALA A 67 18.76 -5.04 5.08
C ALA A 67 17.59 -5.77 5.78
N LEU A 68 16.91 -5.11 6.73
CA LEU A 68 15.71 -5.66 7.37
C LEU A 68 14.51 -5.68 6.42
N GLY A 69 14.40 -4.72 5.51
CA GLY A 69 13.34 -4.64 4.52
C GLY A 69 13.42 -5.75 3.48
N VAL A 70 14.61 -6.10 3.03
CA VAL A 70 14.83 -7.21 2.08
C VAL A 70 14.28 -8.53 2.62
N LYS A 71 14.35 -8.76 3.93
CA LYS A 71 13.74 -9.94 4.55
C LYS A 71 12.22 -9.89 4.54
N LEU A 72 11.62 -8.70 4.69
CA LEU A 72 10.17 -8.52 4.63
C LEU A 72 9.64 -8.77 3.22
N GLU A 73 10.34 -8.27 2.19
CA GLU A 73 10.00 -8.54 0.79
C GLU A 73 9.94 -10.04 0.47
N GLN A 74 10.85 -10.84 1.03
CA GLN A 74 10.89 -12.28 0.80
C GLN A 74 9.75 -13.04 1.49
N THR A 75 9.11 -12.48 2.50
CA THR A 75 8.13 -13.19 3.35
C THR A 75 6.68 -12.81 3.10
N GLY A 76 6.38 -11.79 2.29
CA GLY A 76 5.07 -11.23 2.37
C GLY A 76 4.46 -10.48 1.22
N PHE A 77 5.10 -10.38 0.06
CA PHE A 77 4.41 -9.74 -1.06
C PHE A 77 3.30 -10.65 -1.60
N PHE A 78 2.13 -10.04 -1.78
CA PHE A 78 1.09 -10.57 -2.65
C PHE A 78 1.76 -11.11 -3.90
N SER A 79 1.79 -12.42 -4.06
CA SER A 79 2.37 -12.98 -5.26
C SER A 79 1.58 -12.40 -6.43
N GLN A 80 2.27 -11.90 -7.45
CA GLN A 80 1.63 -11.44 -8.69
C GLN A 80 0.62 -12.46 -9.23
N ARG A 81 0.81 -13.73 -8.88
CA ARG A 81 -0.06 -14.85 -9.17
C ARG A 81 -1.39 -14.77 -8.44
N ALA A 82 -1.42 -14.46 -7.14
CA ALA A 82 -2.68 -14.25 -6.40
C ALA A 82 -3.45 -13.05 -6.97
N THR A 83 -2.75 -12.01 -7.41
CA THR A 83 -3.35 -10.85 -8.06
C THR A 83 -3.94 -11.19 -9.42
N SER A 84 -3.28 -12.03 -10.25
CA SER A 84 -3.80 -12.43 -11.54
C SER A 84 -5.01 -13.37 -11.41
N GLU A 85 -4.97 -14.32 -10.48
CA GLU A 85 -6.09 -15.21 -10.21
C GLU A 85 -7.33 -14.45 -9.69
N LEU A 86 -7.13 -13.37 -8.92
CA LEU A 86 -8.19 -12.46 -8.46
C LEU A 86 -8.83 -11.67 -9.60
N LEU A 87 -8.10 -11.39 -10.66
CA LEU A 87 -8.56 -10.56 -11.78
C LEU A 87 -9.20 -11.35 -12.91
N ASP A 88 -9.00 -12.67 -12.96
CA ASP A 88 -9.47 -13.52 -14.06
C ASP A 88 -10.90 -14.03 -13.91
N GLN A 89 -11.53 -13.83 -12.75
CA GLN A 89 -12.92 -14.27 -12.53
C GLN A 89 -13.91 -13.10 -12.68
N THR A 90 -15.16 -13.41 -12.95
CA THR A 90 -16.35 -12.53 -13.05
C THR A 90 -16.63 -11.69 -11.78
N ILE A 91 -15.59 -11.21 -11.15
CA ILE A 91 -15.60 -10.53 -9.85
C ILE A 91 -15.83 -9.03 -10.03
N ALA A 92 -15.42 -8.48 -11.18
CA ALA A 92 -15.40 -7.04 -11.42
C ALA A 92 -16.79 -6.40 -11.32
N GLU A 93 -17.83 -7.05 -11.87
CA GLU A 93 -19.21 -6.56 -11.79
C GLU A 93 -19.72 -6.47 -10.34
N ALA A 94 -19.42 -7.48 -9.52
CA ALA A 94 -19.80 -7.49 -8.12
C ALA A 94 -19.05 -6.44 -7.26
N MET A 95 -17.96 -5.88 -7.78
CA MET A 95 -17.17 -4.83 -7.13
C MET A 95 -17.60 -3.40 -7.50
N VAL A 96 -18.55 -3.21 -8.39
CA VAL A 96 -19.01 -1.87 -8.79
C VAL A 96 -19.42 -0.99 -7.59
N PRO A 97 -20.13 -1.49 -6.57
CA PRO A 97 -20.45 -0.71 -5.37
C PRO A 97 -19.21 -0.25 -4.59
N ASP A 98 -18.09 -0.93 -4.76
CA ASP A 98 -16.84 -0.68 -4.01
C ASP A 98 -15.90 0.30 -4.76
N LEU A 99 -16.25 0.75 -5.98
CA LEU A 99 -15.45 1.65 -6.81
C LEU A 99 -14.92 2.89 -6.07
N PRO A 100 -15.74 3.64 -5.28
CA PRO A 100 -15.23 4.81 -4.58
C PRO A 100 -14.14 4.47 -3.55
N VAL A 101 -14.30 3.34 -2.85
CA VAL A 101 -13.33 2.88 -1.85
C VAL A 101 -12.05 2.40 -2.53
N LEU A 102 -12.15 1.65 -3.62
CA LEU A 102 -11.01 1.20 -4.42
C LEU A 102 -10.22 2.38 -4.99
N ARG A 103 -10.93 3.42 -5.48
CA ARG A 103 -10.29 4.65 -5.93
C ARG A 103 -9.54 5.34 -4.81
N THR A 104 -10.16 5.49 -3.64
CA THR A 104 -9.51 6.11 -2.48
C THR A 104 -8.28 5.32 -2.07
N ALA A 105 -8.35 3.99 -2.08
CA ALA A 105 -7.22 3.13 -1.76
C ALA A 105 -6.01 3.43 -2.65
N TYR A 106 -6.15 3.34 -3.98
CA TYR A 106 -4.98 3.57 -4.84
C TYR A 106 -4.46 5.02 -4.81
N LEU A 107 -5.29 6.02 -4.46
CA LEU A 107 -4.84 7.39 -4.27
C LEU A 107 -4.02 7.55 -3.00
N ILE A 108 -4.40 6.88 -1.92
CA ILE A 108 -3.64 6.86 -0.66
C ILE A 108 -2.24 6.26 -0.91
N GLU A 109 -2.17 5.10 -1.56
CA GLU A 109 -0.92 4.43 -1.88
C GLU A 109 -0.02 5.28 -2.78
N ARG A 110 -0.60 5.95 -3.77
CA ARG A 110 0.13 6.89 -4.61
C ARG A 110 0.72 8.05 -3.82
N ASP A 111 -0.06 8.66 -2.93
CA ASP A 111 0.41 9.76 -2.10
C ASP A 111 1.56 9.32 -1.17
N PHE A 112 1.53 8.08 -0.66
CA PHE A 112 2.61 7.51 0.14
C PHE A 112 3.86 7.29 -0.71
N ALA A 113 3.73 6.65 -1.87
CA ALA A 113 4.83 6.44 -2.79
C ALA A 113 5.51 7.76 -3.18
N GLU A 114 4.74 8.77 -3.57
CA GLU A 114 5.25 10.10 -3.92
C GLU A 114 5.96 10.79 -2.75
N PHE A 115 5.42 10.65 -1.54
CA PHE A 115 6.09 11.16 -0.33
C PHE A 115 7.46 10.49 -0.13
N TYR A 116 7.54 9.17 -0.22
CA TYR A 116 8.79 8.44 -0.06
C TYR A 116 9.78 8.73 -1.19
N GLU A 117 9.33 8.85 -2.44
CA GLU A 117 10.15 9.25 -3.58
C GLU A 117 10.78 10.64 -3.37
N MET A 118 9.97 11.62 -2.93
CA MET A 118 10.47 12.98 -2.64
C MET A 118 11.47 12.99 -1.47
N ALA A 119 11.22 12.22 -0.44
CA ALA A 119 12.12 12.10 0.70
C ALA A 119 13.44 11.42 0.29
N ALA A 120 13.37 10.38 -0.54
CA ALA A 120 14.55 9.69 -1.06
C ALA A 120 15.44 10.59 -1.92
N GLN A 121 14.83 11.47 -2.76
CA GLN A 121 15.59 12.45 -3.57
C GLN A 121 16.41 13.43 -2.72
N LYS A 122 15.98 13.69 -1.49
CA LYS A 122 16.63 14.61 -0.54
C LYS A 122 17.53 13.89 0.46
N SER A 123 17.68 12.57 0.33
CA SER A 123 18.46 11.71 1.21
C SER A 123 19.64 11.09 0.47
N GLU A 124 20.61 10.58 1.22
CA GLU A 124 21.81 9.92 0.69
C GLU A 124 22.04 8.60 1.42
N GLY A 125 22.87 7.72 0.84
CA GLY A 125 23.32 6.48 1.46
C GLY A 125 22.20 5.51 1.81
N GLU A 126 22.27 4.89 2.98
CA GLU A 126 21.27 3.91 3.45
C GLU A 126 19.87 4.52 3.65
N ALA A 127 19.79 5.78 4.11
CA ALA A 127 18.52 6.46 4.26
C ALA A 127 17.77 6.58 2.92
N GLN A 128 18.50 6.92 1.85
CA GLN A 128 17.93 6.97 0.50
C GLN A 128 17.44 5.58 0.04
N ARG A 129 18.20 4.51 0.33
CA ARG A 129 17.82 3.14 -0.02
C ARG A 129 16.55 2.71 0.71
N VAL A 130 16.46 2.98 2.02
CA VAL A 130 15.27 2.70 2.83
C VAL A 130 14.04 3.40 2.27
N LEU A 131 14.14 4.68 1.95
CA LEU A 131 13.02 5.45 1.44
C LEU A 131 12.59 5.04 0.03
N ARG A 132 13.55 4.65 -0.83
CA ARG A 132 13.23 4.08 -2.15
C ARG A 132 12.50 2.75 -2.03
N MET A 133 12.94 1.90 -1.13
CA MET A 133 12.30 0.61 -0.88
C MET A 133 10.85 0.78 -0.41
N LEU A 134 10.60 1.71 0.53
CA LEU A 134 9.24 2.06 0.94
C LEU A 134 8.41 2.57 -0.25
N ALA A 135 8.96 3.47 -1.07
CA ALA A 135 8.28 3.95 -2.28
C ALA A 135 7.92 2.81 -3.25
N GLU A 136 8.80 1.85 -3.45
CA GLU A 136 8.56 0.68 -4.33
C GLU A 136 7.43 -0.21 -3.77
N TRP A 137 7.35 -0.38 -2.47
CA TRP A 137 6.26 -1.12 -1.83
C TRP A 137 4.91 -0.44 -2.09
N GLU A 138 4.81 0.87 -1.83
CA GLU A 138 3.57 1.62 -2.06
C GLU A 138 3.18 1.70 -3.55
N ARG A 139 4.16 1.75 -4.47
CA ARG A 139 3.88 1.64 -5.91
C ARG A 139 3.28 0.28 -6.29
N GLY A 140 3.70 -0.79 -5.61
CA GLY A 140 3.11 -2.11 -5.77
C GLY A 140 1.64 -2.15 -5.33
N HIS A 141 1.33 -1.55 -4.18
CA HIS A 141 -0.04 -1.42 -3.66
C HIS A 141 -0.91 -0.53 -4.58
N GLU A 142 -0.41 0.64 -4.98
CA GLU A 142 -1.10 1.53 -5.94
C GLU A 142 -1.47 0.77 -7.22
N ALA A 143 -0.52 0.07 -7.82
CA ALA A 143 -0.75 -0.68 -9.05
C ALA A 143 -1.80 -1.79 -8.87
N LEU A 144 -1.82 -2.46 -7.71
CA LEU A 144 -2.82 -3.47 -7.38
C LEU A 144 -4.22 -2.85 -7.34
N PHE A 145 -4.42 -1.82 -6.51
CA PHE A 145 -5.72 -1.18 -6.36
C PHE A 145 -6.21 -0.51 -7.63
N LYS A 146 -5.31 0.15 -8.36
CA LYS A 146 -5.64 0.76 -9.64
C LYS A 146 -6.15 -0.28 -10.64
N ARG A 147 -5.53 -1.44 -10.72
CA ARG A 147 -5.94 -2.53 -11.61
C ARG A 147 -7.32 -3.08 -11.23
N ILE A 148 -7.58 -3.29 -9.94
CA ILE A 148 -8.88 -3.76 -9.45
C ILE A 148 -9.95 -2.71 -9.77
N HIS A 149 -9.67 -1.44 -9.48
CA HIS A 149 -10.58 -0.33 -9.76
C HIS A 149 -10.91 -0.21 -11.25
N ASP A 150 -9.88 -0.20 -12.11
CA ASP A 150 -10.07 -0.01 -13.55
C ASP A 150 -10.90 -1.14 -14.15
N LYS A 151 -10.66 -2.38 -13.72
CA LYS A 151 -11.47 -3.52 -14.17
C LYS A 151 -12.93 -3.41 -13.72
N ALA A 152 -13.19 -3.06 -12.46
CA ALA A 152 -14.56 -2.85 -11.98
C ALA A 152 -15.23 -1.65 -12.67
N PHE A 153 -14.47 -0.62 -13.02
CA PHE A 153 -14.98 0.55 -13.75
C PHE A 153 -15.32 0.22 -15.21
N GLU A 154 -14.52 -0.62 -15.87
CA GLU A 154 -14.84 -1.11 -17.23
C GLU A 154 -16.17 -1.83 -17.26
N GLU A 155 -16.44 -2.73 -16.30
CA GLU A 155 -17.73 -3.41 -16.18
C GLU A 155 -18.87 -2.42 -15.93
N TYR A 156 -18.67 -1.46 -15.00
CA TYR A 156 -19.66 -0.41 -14.75
C TYR A 156 -20.00 0.40 -16.00
N ALA A 157 -18.98 0.75 -16.79
CA ALA A 157 -19.17 1.53 -18.01
C ALA A 157 -19.93 0.78 -19.13
N GLN A 158 -19.92 -0.56 -19.08
CA GLN A 158 -20.63 -1.42 -20.05
C GLN A 158 -22.06 -1.75 -19.61
N MET A 159 -22.44 -1.46 -18.36
CA MET A 159 -23.79 -1.70 -17.87
C MET A 159 -24.80 -0.85 -18.66
N PRO A 160 -25.95 -1.44 -19.11
CA PRO A 160 -26.98 -0.67 -19.76
C PRO A 160 -27.53 0.35 -18.74
N TRP A 161 -27.29 1.61 -18.99
CA TRP A 161 -27.92 2.70 -18.25
C TRP A 161 -29.40 2.64 -18.54
N GLY A 162 -30.16 2.10 -17.59
CA GLY A 162 -31.55 1.78 -17.74
C GLY A 162 -32.35 2.95 -18.27
N GLY A 163 -33.14 2.66 -19.31
CA GLY A 163 -34.18 3.52 -19.79
C GLY A 163 -35.35 3.58 -18.81
#